data_c5dbc554d30a88bd6d98ce2d18f179f3
#
_entry.id   c5dbc554d30a88bd6d98ce2d18f179f3
#
_cell.length_a   1.000
_cell.length_b   1.000
_cell.length_c   1.000
_cell.angle_alpha   90.00
_cell.angle_beta   90.00
_cell.angle_gamma   90.00
#
_symmetry.space_group_name_H-M   'P 1'
#
loop_
_entity.id
_entity.type
_entity.pdbx_description
1 polymer ?
#
loop_
_entity_poly.entity_id
_entity_poly.type
_entity_poly.pdbx_seq_one_letter_code
_entity_poly.pdbx_strand_id
1 'polypeptide(L)'
;MGRIAKLISTKIEKFILQTVESYYGANVTAETYAPSGDDSPPLADDRIVLVKVDGTGNFVAVGVLSVSQGAKPGERILYSRNEDGEVQAALKLLNDGKIEMVSPADFEIKGKKIKIEAESDLNIKGQKVKMEGQVEATGGTFKCKGTAAPTGTGCLCALAVCPVSGAAHVGDTAANT
;
A
#
# COMPACT_ATOMS: atom_id res chain seq x y z
N MET A 1 21.09 -25.54 17.49
CA MET A 1 22.18 -24.75 16.86
C MET A 1 21.62 -24.13 15.60
N GLY A 2 21.61 -22.81 15.46
CA GLY A 2 21.14 -22.08 14.28
C GLY A 2 22.20 -22.08 13.17
N ARG A 3 21.77 -22.04 11.91
CA ARG A 3 22.64 -21.99 10.73
C ARG A 3 22.14 -20.91 9.78
N ILE A 4 23.04 -20.28 9.04
CA ILE A 4 22.73 -19.40 7.92
C ILE A 4 22.85 -20.22 6.64
N ALA A 5 21.86 -20.16 5.78
CA ALA A 5 21.81 -20.90 4.53
C ALA A 5 21.28 -20.01 3.40
N LYS A 6 21.64 -20.38 2.15
CA LYS A 6 21.15 -19.72 0.94
C LYS A 6 19.87 -20.40 0.49
N LEU A 7 18.85 -19.62 0.19
CA LEU A 7 17.60 -20.10 -0.35
C LEU A 7 17.78 -20.48 -1.83
N ILE A 8 17.33 -21.67 -2.21
CA ILE A 8 17.29 -22.13 -3.59
C ILE A 8 15.92 -21.86 -4.21
N SER A 9 14.87 -22.24 -3.50
CA SER A 9 13.51 -22.06 -3.99
C SER A 9 12.50 -21.98 -2.85
N THR A 10 11.38 -21.32 -3.11
CA THR A 10 10.21 -21.27 -2.23
C THR A 10 9.06 -21.97 -2.91
N LYS A 11 8.39 -22.87 -2.20
CA LYS A 11 7.16 -23.52 -2.63
C LYS A 11 6.03 -23.12 -1.70
N ILE A 12 4.95 -22.61 -2.25
CA ILE A 12 3.77 -22.19 -1.51
C ILE A 12 2.70 -23.27 -1.67
N GLU A 13 2.38 -23.96 -0.58
CA GLU A 13 1.27 -24.91 -0.49
C GLU A 13 0.34 -24.45 0.66
N LYS A 14 -0.01 -25.38 1.55
CA LYS A 14 -0.64 -25.03 2.83
C LYS A 14 0.31 -24.23 3.73
N PHE A 15 1.61 -24.43 3.56
CA PHE A 15 2.70 -23.76 4.26
C PHE A 15 3.72 -23.24 3.26
N ILE A 16 4.52 -22.27 3.66
CA ILE A 16 5.67 -21.79 2.90
C ILE A 16 6.83 -22.78 3.16
N LEU A 17 7.19 -23.54 2.15
CA LEU A 17 8.30 -24.49 2.18
C LEU A 17 9.50 -23.87 1.47
N GLN A 18 10.65 -23.87 2.12
CA GLN A 18 11.90 -23.37 1.58
C GLN A 18 12.89 -24.50 1.36
N THR A 19 13.39 -24.61 0.14
CA THR A 19 14.52 -25.50 -0.15
C THR A 19 15.80 -24.69 -0.09
N VAL A 20 16.71 -25.09 0.76
CA VAL A 20 17.94 -24.37 1.04
C VAL A 20 19.16 -25.29 0.83
N GLU A 21 20.26 -24.70 0.39
CA GLU A 21 21.53 -25.37 0.32
C GLU A 21 22.14 -25.44 1.73
N SER A 22 22.35 -26.66 2.23
CA SER A 22 23.05 -26.83 3.50
C SER A 22 24.55 -26.68 3.31
N TYR A 23 25.25 -26.33 4.38
CA TYR A 23 26.71 -26.14 4.40
C TYR A 23 27.55 -27.36 3.91
N TYR A 24 26.90 -28.51 3.74
CA TYR A 24 27.54 -29.76 3.24
C TYR A 24 27.07 -30.13 1.84
N GLY A 25 26.47 -29.23 1.08
CA GLY A 25 25.99 -29.47 -0.29
C GLY A 25 24.71 -30.30 -0.41
N ALA A 26 24.09 -30.67 0.69
CA ALA A 26 22.78 -31.34 0.66
C ALA A 26 21.65 -30.32 0.74
N ASN A 27 20.66 -30.47 -0.11
CA ASN A 27 19.46 -29.61 -0.04
C ASN A 27 18.57 -30.05 1.13
N VAL A 28 18.09 -29.10 1.88
CA VAL A 28 17.18 -29.30 3.02
C VAL A 28 15.91 -28.52 2.77
N THR A 29 14.76 -29.16 3.00
CA THR A 29 13.47 -28.47 3.00
C THR A 29 13.11 -28.08 4.44
N ALA A 30 12.73 -26.82 4.63
CA ALA A 30 12.33 -26.26 5.91
C ALA A 30 10.98 -25.55 5.81
N GLU A 31 10.14 -25.70 6.83
CA GLU A 31 8.94 -24.89 6.98
C GLU A 31 9.32 -23.49 7.44
N THR A 32 8.62 -22.47 6.93
CA THR A 32 8.82 -21.08 7.35
C THR A 32 7.90 -20.75 8.52
N TYR A 33 8.49 -20.20 9.57
CA TYR A 33 7.76 -19.65 10.71
C TYR A 33 7.93 -18.13 10.71
N ALA A 34 6.81 -17.44 10.54
CA ALA A 34 6.69 -15.99 10.55
C ALA A 34 5.68 -15.54 11.61
N PRO A 35 5.63 -14.25 11.98
CA PRO A 35 4.55 -13.73 12.80
C PRO A 35 3.18 -14.03 12.20
N SER A 36 2.18 -14.27 13.06
CA SER A 36 0.82 -14.54 12.59
C SER A 36 0.27 -13.37 11.78
N GLY A 37 -0.25 -13.67 10.59
CA GLY A 37 -0.78 -12.67 9.66
C GLY A 37 0.26 -12.05 8.73
N ASP A 38 1.51 -12.53 8.77
CA ASP A 38 2.55 -12.16 7.81
C ASP A 38 2.68 -13.28 6.76
N ASP A 39 2.43 -12.95 5.49
CA ASP A 39 2.62 -13.83 4.34
C ASP A 39 3.63 -13.16 3.40
N SER A 40 4.91 -13.41 3.66
CA SER A 40 6.03 -12.83 2.90
C SER A 40 7.04 -13.90 2.48
N PRO A 41 6.75 -14.63 1.39
CA PRO A 41 7.67 -15.61 0.83
C PRO A 41 8.99 -14.93 0.40
N PRO A 42 10.15 -15.45 0.83
CA PRO A 42 11.42 -14.90 0.40
C PRO A 42 11.72 -15.24 -1.06
N LEU A 43 12.59 -14.45 -1.69
CA LEU A 43 13.09 -14.69 -3.04
C LEU A 43 14.20 -15.73 -3.04
N ALA A 44 14.43 -16.36 -4.19
CA ALA A 44 15.63 -17.15 -4.41
C ALA A 44 16.89 -16.30 -4.11
N ASP A 45 17.96 -16.93 -3.66
CA ASP A 45 19.21 -16.30 -3.25
C ASP A 45 19.18 -15.50 -1.93
N ASP A 46 18.00 -15.28 -1.34
CA ASP A 46 17.92 -14.71 0.01
C ASP A 46 18.67 -15.60 1.02
N ARG A 47 19.32 -14.98 1.98
CA ARG A 47 19.92 -15.69 3.12
C ARG A 47 18.91 -15.86 4.24
N ILE A 48 18.75 -17.07 4.72
CA ILE A 48 17.80 -17.41 5.76
C ILE A 48 18.48 -18.04 6.97
N VAL A 49 17.85 -17.90 8.11
CA VAL A 49 18.27 -18.51 9.37
C VAL A 49 17.49 -19.80 9.56
N LEU A 50 18.22 -20.93 9.60
CA LEU A 50 17.66 -22.24 9.89
C LEU A 50 17.92 -22.62 11.33
N VAL A 51 16.91 -23.15 11.98
CA VAL A 51 17.01 -23.75 13.33
C VAL A 51 16.66 -25.22 13.23
N LYS A 52 17.52 -26.06 13.81
CA LYS A 52 17.25 -27.50 13.90
C LYS A 52 16.24 -27.76 15.01
N VAL A 53 15.20 -28.50 14.70
CA VAL A 53 14.23 -28.97 15.71
C VAL A 53 14.81 -30.21 16.38
N ASP A 54 14.86 -30.19 17.71
CA ASP A 54 15.47 -31.25 18.48
C ASP A 54 14.84 -32.64 18.22
N GLY A 55 15.70 -33.64 18.06
CA GLY A 55 15.32 -35.05 17.96
C GLY A 55 14.77 -35.51 16.62
N THR A 56 14.35 -34.60 15.73
CA THR A 56 13.69 -35.00 14.47
C THR A 56 14.60 -34.96 13.25
N GLY A 57 15.70 -34.21 13.33
CA GLY A 57 16.56 -33.92 12.17
C GLY A 57 15.99 -32.88 11.23
N ASN A 58 14.78 -32.37 11.49
CA ASN A 58 14.10 -31.35 10.68
C ASN A 58 14.66 -29.96 10.97
N PHE A 59 14.50 -29.09 9.98
CA PHE A 59 14.85 -27.68 10.11
C PHE A 59 13.60 -26.81 9.92
N VAL A 60 13.60 -25.65 10.58
CA VAL A 60 12.63 -24.58 10.38
C VAL A 60 13.36 -23.31 10.00
N ALA A 61 12.77 -22.53 9.10
CA ALA A 61 13.25 -21.21 8.74
C ALA A 61 12.54 -20.18 9.63
N VAL A 62 13.33 -19.35 10.34
CA VAL A 62 12.80 -18.40 11.34
C VAL A 62 13.05 -16.95 10.97
N GLY A 63 13.72 -16.69 9.87
CA GLY A 63 13.98 -15.34 9.42
C GLY A 63 14.79 -15.28 8.13
N VAL A 64 14.65 -14.17 7.45
CA VAL A 64 15.38 -13.80 6.24
C VAL A 64 16.28 -12.62 6.58
N LEU A 65 17.49 -12.59 6.01
CA LEU A 65 18.35 -11.42 6.15
C LEU A 65 17.70 -10.22 5.49
N SER A 66 17.27 -9.26 6.29
CA SER A 66 16.70 -8.03 5.79
C SER A 66 17.78 -7.12 5.19
N VAL A 67 17.54 -6.69 3.95
CA VAL A 67 18.36 -5.64 3.32
C VAL A 67 17.77 -4.29 3.72
N SER A 68 18.60 -3.43 4.34
CA SER A 68 18.15 -2.11 4.79
C SER A 68 17.62 -1.27 3.62
N GLN A 69 16.46 -0.70 3.80
CA GLN A 69 15.83 0.26 2.89
C GLN A 69 15.98 1.70 3.39
N GLY A 70 16.98 1.95 4.25
CA GLY A 70 17.29 3.27 4.76
C GLY A 70 16.48 3.70 5.98
N ALA A 71 15.78 2.77 6.65
CA ALA A 71 15.10 3.08 7.91
C ALA A 71 16.13 3.50 8.98
N LYS A 72 15.81 4.57 9.69
CA LYS A 72 16.56 5.04 10.85
C LYS A 72 16.11 4.33 12.12
N PRO A 73 16.87 4.38 13.21
CA PRO A 73 16.42 3.86 14.49
C PRO A 73 15.02 4.42 14.87
N GLY A 74 14.11 3.52 15.25
CA GLY A 74 12.72 3.87 15.57
C GLY A 74 11.76 3.91 14.38
N GLU A 75 12.24 3.78 13.16
CA GLU A 75 11.42 3.70 11.94
C GLU A 75 11.15 2.25 11.54
N ARG A 76 10.08 2.05 10.78
CA ARG A 76 9.75 0.76 10.17
C ARG A 76 9.37 0.94 8.72
N ILE A 77 9.97 0.13 7.83
CA ILE A 77 9.63 0.07 6.41
C ILE A 77 9.16 -1.36 6.09
N LEU A 78 7.92 -1.48 5.65
CA LEU A 78 7.37 -2.70 5.06
C LEU A 78 7.38 -2.53 3.56
N TYR A 79 7.93 -3.49 2.82
CA TYR A 79 8.08 -3.37 1.37
C TYR A 79 7.88 -4.69 0.66
N SER A 80 7.48 -4.63 -0.60
CA SER A 80 7.47 -5.74 -1.53
C SER A 80 8.60 -5.59 -2.55
N ARG A 81 9.03 -6.73 -3.11
CA ARG A 81 10.09 -6.79 -4.15
C ARG A 81 9.58 -7.55 -5.36
N ASN A 82 10.11 -7.21 -6.54
CA ASN A 82 9.98 -8.05 -7.72
C ASN A 82 10.97 -9.23 -7.67
N GLU A 83 10.97 -10.08 -8.70
CA GLU A 83 11.85 -11.24 -8.82
C GLU A 83 13.34 -10.86 -8.86
N ASP A 84 13.67 -9.67 -9.32
CA ASP A 84 15.04 -9.12 -9.35
C ASP A 84 15.49 -8.55 -8.00
N GLY A 85 14.61 -8.55 -6.99
CA GLY A 85 14.89 -8.03 -5.65
C GLY A 85 14.68 -6.52 -5.49
N GLU A 86 14.20 -5.81 -6.53
CA GLU A 86 13.92 -4.39 -6.48
C GLU A 86 12.63 -4.08 -5.74
N VAL A 87 12.63 -3.04 -4.91
CA VAL A 87 11.47 -2.61 -4.14
C VAL A 87 10.38 -2.06 -5.08
N GLN A 88 9.18 -2.61 -5.01
CA GLN A 88 8.04 -2.20 -5.82
C GLN A 88 7.06 -1.30 -5.05
N ALA A 89 6.73 -1.64 -3.83
CA ALA A 89 5.84 -0.84 -3.00
C ALA A 89 6.34 -0.81 -1.57
N ALA A 90 6.05 0.28 -0.85
CA ALA A 90 6.47 0.42 0.54
C ALA A 90 5.45 1.17 1.39
N LEU A 91 5.30 0.71 2.63
CA LEU A 91 4.68 1.44 3.73
C LEU A 91 5.77 1.83 4.72
N LYS A 92 5.94 3.13 4.94
CA LYS A 92 6.96 3.68 5.84
C LYS A 92 6.29 4.31 7.05
N LEU A 93 6.73 3.92 8.23
CA LEU A 93 6.38 4.51 9.51
C LEU A 93 7.63 5.25 10.01
N LEU A 94 7.61 6.56 9.96
CA LEU A 94 8.77 7.40 10.26
C LEU A 94 8.77 7.84 11.73
N ASN A 95 9.92 8.15 12.25
CA ASN A 95 10.11 8.51 13.66
C ASN A 95 9.60 9.92 14.02
N ASP A 96 9.25 10.74 13.03
CA ASP A 96 8.53 12.02 13.19
C ASP A 96 7.00 11.86 13.21
N GLY A 97 6.50 10.63 13.18
CA GLY A 97 5.07 10.30 13.16
C GLY A 97 4.44 10.26 11.77
N LYS A 98 5.17 10.57 10.72
CA LYS A 98 4.67 10.53 9.35
C LYS A 98 4.50 9.09 8.85
N ILE A 99 3.40 8.84 8.13
CA ILE A 99 3.15 7.58 7.41
C ILE A 99 3.18 7.87 5.91
N GLU A 100 3.98 7.12 5.17
CA GLU A 100 4.04 7.19 3.71
C GLU A 100 3.67 5.85 3.08
N MET A 101 2.77 5.87 2.11
CA MET A 101 2.48 4.73 1.23
C MET A 101 2.95 5.10 -0.17
N VAL A 102 3.84 4.29 -0.73
CA VAL A 102 4.45 4.55 -2.04
C VAL A 102 4.28 3.33 -2.92
N SER A 103 3.73 3.55 -4.12
CA SER A 103 3.65 2.55 -5.18
C SER A 103 3.94 3.22 -6.52
N PRO A 104 4.80 2.66 -7.38
CA PRO A 104 5.00 3.14 -8.76
C PRO A 104 3.86 2.76 -9.69
N ALA A 105 3.02 1.82 -9.27
CA ALA A 105 1.84 1.35 -10.00
C ALA A 105 0.55 1.82 -9.33
N ASP A 106 -0.53 1.11 -9.56
CA ASP A 106 -1.85 1.44 -9.01
C ASP A 106 -1.89 1.29 -7.49
N PHE A 107 -2.70 2.14 -6.85
CA PHE A 107 -3.00 2.07 -5.44
C PHE A 107 -4.51 2.00 -5.24
N GLU A 108 -5.02 0.87 -4.74
CA GLU A 108 -6.43 0.64 -4.50
C GLU A 108 -6.76 0.54 -3.02
N ILE A 109 -7.80 1.26 -2.59
CA ILE A 109 -8.40 1.13 -1.25
C ILE A 109 -9.84 0.66 -1.42
N LYS A 110 -10.15 -0.54 -0.94
CA LYS A 110 -11.50 -1.13 -1.02
C LYS A 110 -12.02 -1.42 0.39
N GLY A 111 -13.27 -1.07 0.64
CA GLY A 111 -13.91 -1.35 1.93
C GLY A 111 -15.41 -1.10 1.87
N LYS A 112 -16.16 -1.70 2.79
CA LYS A 112 -17.59 -1.43 2.94
C LYS A 112 -17.87 0.04 3.30
N LYS A 113 -16.98 0.65 4.08
CA LYS A 113 -16.98 2.06 4.46
C LYS A 113 -15.54 2.52 4.59
N ILE A 114 -15.23 3.64 3.98
CA ILE A 114 -13.93 4.31 4.09
C ILE A 114 -14.19 5.70 4.68
N LYS A 115 -13.47 6.06 5.75
CA LYS A 115 -13.52 7.35 6.40
C LYS A 115 -12.13 7.95 6.40
N ILE A 116 -12.01 9.18 5.89
CA ILE A 116 -10.76 9.93 5.87
C ILE A 116 -11.04 11.27 6.54
N GLU A 117 -10.33 11.56 7.60
CA GLU A 117 -10.45 12.81 8.35
C GLU A 117 -9.09 13.48 8.43
N ALA A 118 -9.07 14.77 8.23
CA ALA A 118 -7.91 15.62 8.43
C ALA A 118 -8.30 16.80 9.32
N GLU A 119 -7.46 17.13 10.29
CA GLU A 119 -7.69 18.29 11.18
C GLU A 119 -7.55 19.63 10.45
N SER A 120 -6.69 19.66 9.41
CA SER A 120 -6.47 20.88 8.61
C SER A 120 -6.89 20.68 7.16
N ASP A 121 -6.05 20.08 6.34
CA ASP A 121 -6.25 20.00 4.90
C ASP A 121 -6.22 18.54 4.39
N LEU A 122 -7.19 18.20 3.55
CA LEU A 122 -7.16 16.99 2.74
C LEU A 122 -6.86 17.35 1.29
N ASN A 123 -5.66 17.04 0.83
CA ASN A 123 -5.22 17.33 -0.53
C ASN A 123 -5.33 16.09 -1.43
N ILE A 124 -6.18 16.14 -2.45
CA ILE A 124 -6.32 15.09 -3.46
C ILE A 124 -5.88 15.69 -4.80
N LYS A 125 -4.80 15.16 -5.38
CA LYS A 125 -4.22 15.64 -6.62
C LYS A 125 -4.10 14.52 -7.64
N GLY A 126 -4.53 14.74 -8.84
CA GLY A 126 -4.40 13.83 -9.98
C GLY A 126 -4.68 14.56 -11.29
N GLN A 127 -4.33 13.96 -12.42
CA GLN A 127 -4.72 14.50 -13.74
C GLN A 127 -6.25 14.51 -13.88
N LYS A 128 -6.91 13.51 -13.32
CA LYS A 128 -8.37 13.39 -13.27
C LYS A 128 -8.79 12.85 -11.90
N VAL A 129 -9.69 13.56 -11.24
CA VAL A 129 -10.37 13.09 -10.04
C VAL A 129 -11.81 12.76 -10.41
N LYS A 130 -12.21 11.49 -10.29
CA LYS A 130 -13.57 11.02 -10.58
C LYS A 130 -14.24 10.66 -9.26
N MET A 131 -15.40 11.21 -9.01
CA MET A 131 -16.26 10.87 -7.88
C MET A 131 -17.60 10.35 -8.45
N GLU A 132 -17.98 9.14 -8.05
CA GLU A 132 -19.24 8.52 -8.46
C GLU A 132 -20.13 8.31 -7.24
N GLY A 133 -21.41 8.58 -7.41
CA GLY A 133 -22.41 8.51 -6.33
C GLY A 133 -22.84 9.91 -5.86
N GLN A 134 -23.50 9.94 -4.71
CA GLN A 134 -23.90 11.21 -4.11
C GLN A 134 -22.68 11.85 -3.44
N VAL A 135 -22.37 13.08 -3.85
CA VAL A 135 -21.31 13.90 -3.24
C VAL A 135 -21.97 15.01 -2.45
N GLU A 136 -21.77 15.02 -1.14
CA GLU A 136 -22.28 16.02 -0.23
C GLU A 136 -21.13 16.83 0.34
N ALA A 137 -21.19 18.16 0.19
CA ALA A 137 -20.26 19.10 0.80
C ALA A 137 -21.02 19.92 1.85
N THR A 138 -20.79 19.62 3.13
CA THR A 138 -21.40 20.31 4.26
C THR A 138 -20.41 21.24 4.93
N GLY A 139 -20.77 22.49 5.04
CA GLY A 139 -19.96 23.53 5.71
C GLY A 139 -18.82 24.08 4.84
N GLY A 140 -18.74 25.38 4.74
CA GLY A 140 -17.68 26.08 4.01
C GLY A 140 -18.04 26.42 2.56
N THR A 141 -17.05 26.88 1.81
CA THR A 141 -17.19 27.32 0.43
C THR A 141 -16.62 26.29 -0.54
N PHE A 142 -17.44 25.81 -1.43
CA PHE A 142 -16.97 24.99 -2.55
C PHE A 142 -16.42 25.92 -3.66
N LYS A 143 -15.11 25.91 -3.87
CA LYS A 143 -14.45 26.73 -4.89
C LYS A 143 -13.94 25.86 -6.04
N CYS A 144 -14.50 26.05 -7.23
CA CYS A 144 -13.93 25.49 -8.45
C CYS A 144 -13.05 26.54 -9.14
N LYS A 145 -11.74 26.26 -9.26
CA LYS A 145 -10.82 27.06 -10.06
C LYS A 145 -10.52 26.30 -11.34
N GLY A 146 -10.99 26.78 -12.47
CA GLY A 146 -10.72 26.19 -13.77
C GLY A 146 -11.20 27.09 -14.89
N THR A 147 -10.54 27.03 -16.07
CA THR A 147 -10.89 27.78 -17.28
C THR A 147 -11.93 27.06 -18.14
N ALA A 148 -12.27 25.81 -17.84
CA ALA A 148 -13.29 25.07 -18.56
C ALA A 148 -14.65 25.27 -17.91
N ALA A 149 -15.61 25.77 -18.68
CA ALA A 149 -17.01 25.74 -18.27
C ALA A 149 -17.43 24.28 -18.01
N PRO A 150 -18.18 23.99 -16.93
CA PRO A 150 -18.70 22.66 -16.69
C PRO A 150 -19.64 22.28 -17.83
N THR A 151 -19.21 21.32 -18.66
CA THR A 151 -20.05 20.73 -19.69
C THR A 151 -20.84 19.60 -19.06
N GLY A 152 -22.04 19.84 -18.60
CA GLY A 152 -22.92 18.83 -18.04
C GLY A 152 -24.05 19.40 -17.22
N THR A 153 -25.20 18.78 -17.27
CA THR A 153 -26.34 18.98 -16.36
C THR A 153 -25.97 18.40 -15.00
N GLY A 154 -25.20 19.13 -14.19
CA GLY A 154 -24.75 18.66 -12.90
C GLY A 154 -24.61 19.75 -11.88
N CYS A 155 -24.87 19.42 -10.66
CA CYS A 155 -25.07 20.20 -9.45
C CYS A 155 -24.05 21.31 -9.10
N LEU A 156 -23.00 21.51 -9.85
CA LEU A 156 -22.05 22.60 -9.60
C LEU A 156 -22.54 23.95 -10.11
N CYS A 157 -23.57 23.95 -10.95
CA CYS A 157 -24.14 25.19 -11.48
C CYS A 157 -25.14 25.85 -10.51
N ALA A 158 -25.69 25.08 -9.56
CA ALA A 158 -26.72 25.57 -8.64
C ALA A 158 -26.22 26.61 -7.62
N LEU A 159 -24.91 26.73 -7.43
CA LEU A 159 -24.31 27.70 -6.49
C LEU A 159 -23.42 28.75 -7.17
N ALA A 160 -23.23 28.68 -8.48
CA ALA A 160 -22.37 29.59 -9.21
C ALA A 160 -23.18 30.77 -9.79
N VAL A 161 -23.22 31.85 -9.07
CA VAL A 161 -23.67 33.13 -9.63
C VAL A 161 -22.65 33.60 -10.65
N CYS A 162 -23.08 33.92 -11.86
CA CYS A 162 -22.20 34.44 -12.89
C CYS A 162 -21.54 35.75 -12.40
N PRO A 163 -20.21 35.83 -12.30
CA PRO A 163 -19.53 37.00 -11.78
C PRO A 163 -19.66 38.23 -12.67
N VAL A 164 -20.12 38.06 -13.91
CA VAL A 164 -20.31 39.18 -14.87
C VAL A 164 -21.75 39.69 -14.88
N SER A 165 -22.72 38.80 -14.78
CA SER A 165 -24.13 39.18 -14.89
C SER A 165 -24.89 39.16 -13.58
N GLY A 166 -24.33 38.58 -12.52
CA GLY A 166 -25.02 38.36 -11.25
C GLY A 166 -26.24 37.42 -11.36
N ALA A 167 -26.45 36.82 -12.51
CA ALA A 167 -27.54 35.89 -12.76
C ALA A 167 -27.13 34.43 -12.48
N ALA A 168 -28.09 33.65 -11.99
CA ALA A 168 -27.90 32.22 -11.83
C ALA A 168 -27.59 31.54 -13.19
N HIS A 169 -26.69 30.56 -13.20
CA HIS A 169 -26.40 29.82 -14.40
C HIS A 169 -27.66 29.08 -14.90
N VAL A 170 -27.73 28.88 -16.21
CA VAL A 170 -28.90 28.28 -16.90
C VAL A 170 -29.30 26.88 -16.37
N GLY A 171 -28.43 26.24 -15.56
CA GLY A 171 -28.76 25.00 -14.85
C GLY A 171 -29.56 25.14 -13.57
N ASP A 172 -29.73 26.36 -13.04
CA ASP A 172 -30.43 26.62 -11.79
C ASP A 172 -31.95 26.67 -11.91
N THR A 173 -32.46 26.77 -13.12
CA THR A 173 -33.92 26.86 -13.36
C THR A 173 -34.67 25.56 -13.10
N ALA A 174 -33.99 24.46 -12.94
CA ALA A 174 -34.60 23.14 -12.63
C ALA A 174 -34.71 22.88 -11.11
N ALA A 175 -34.08 23.66 -10.27
CA ALA A 175 -34.03 23.40 -8.82
C ALA A 175 -35.10 24.20 -8.01
N ASN A 176 -35.90 25.01 -8.68
CA ASN A 176 -36.92 25.86 -8.03
C ASN A 176 -38.37 25.52 -8.40
N THR A 177 -38.64 24.26 -8.79
CA THR A 177 -40.03 23.75 -8.94
C THR A 177 -40.29 22.58 -8.04
#